data_8a971b42587814ec5b6a0e02bcfa056c
#
_entry.id   8a971b42587814ec5b6a0e02bcfa056c
#
_cell.length_a   1.000
_cell.length_b   1.000
_cell.length_c   1.000
_cell.angle_alpha   90.00
_cell.angle_beta   90.00
_cell.angle_gamma   90.00
#
_symmetry.space_group_name_H-M   'P 1'
#
loop_
_entity.id
_entity.type
_entity.pdbx_description
1 polymer ?
#
loop_
_entity_poly.entity_id
_entity_poly.type
_entity_poly.pdbx_seq_one_letter_code
_entity_poly.pdbx_strand_id
1 'polypeptide(L)'
;MKKSVLFVCYGNACRSIMGEALARHHWNDALEVASAGLSALGYVPGETTSVLEEIGVSTHGLYSKGLAEVELDNFDLILDLLEYPLERLMPPSFKGKVIHWHVMDPFSESLEAFRQTRDTIEWLVTEQLPKWVDGE
;
A
#
# COMPACT_ATOMS: atom_id res chain seq x y z
N MET A 1 -5.26 6.18 20.15
CA MET A 1 -5.64 5.08 19.25
C MET A 1 -4.82 5.11 17.99
N LYS A 2 -4.49 3.93 17.49
CA LYS A 2 -3.76 3.85 16.24
C LYS A 2 -4.64 4.22 15.05
N LYS A 3 -4.09 4.93 14.10
CA LYS A 3 -4.73 5.12 12.81
C LYS A 3 -4.53 3.87 11.96
N SER A 4 -5.47 3.62 11.07
CA SER A 4 -5.42 2.49 10.16
C SER A 4 -5.33 2.98 8.72
N VAL A 5 -4.42 2.39 7.96
CA VAL A 5 -4.08 2.81 6.61
C VAL A 5 -4.16 1.61 5.66
N LEU A 6 -4.86 1.80 4.55
CA LEU A 6 -4.96 0.77 3.51
C LEU A 6 -4.28 1.27 2.25
N PHE A 7 -3.32 0.50 1.75
CA PHE A 7 -2.67 0.80 0.47
C PHE A 7 -3.38 0.01 -0.62
N VAL A 8 -3.75 0.69 -1.71
CA VAL A 8 -4.50 0.06 -2.79
C VAL A 8 -3.80 0.27 -4.12
N CYS A 9 -3.62 -0.82 -4.86
CA CYS A 9 -3.18 -0.75 -6.25
C CYS A 9 -4.04 -1.73 -7.05
N TYR A 10 -3.68 -2.01 -8.29
CA TYR A 10 -4.54 -2.83 -9.13
C TYR A 10 -4.54 -4.29 -8.69
N GLY A 11 -3.37 -4.92 -8.63
CA GLY A 11 -3.27 -6.37 -8.39
C GLY A 11 -2.92 -6.77 -6.98
N ASN A 12 -2.64 -5.84 -6.10
CA ASN A 12 -2.11 -6.11 -4.76
C ASN A 12 -0.94 -7.09 -4.84
N ALA A 13 0.02 -6.75 -5.66
CA ALA A 13 1.17 -7.61 -5.92
C ALA A 13 2.49 -6.85 -5.82
N CYS A 14 2.51 -5.59 -6.16
CA CYS A 14 3.73 -4.77 -6.17
C CYS A 14 3.58 -3.52 -5.32
N ARG A 15 2.91 -2.50 -5.84
CA ARG A 15 2.85 -1.17 -5.21
C ARG A 15 2.25 -1.20 -3.81
N SER A 16 1.07 -1.74 -3.66
CA SER A 16 0.39 -1.73 -2.36
C SER A 16 1.04 -2.71 -1.38
N ILE A 17 1.58 -3.81 -1.87
CA ILE A 17 2.34 -4.74 -1.03
C ILE A 17 3.59 -4.05 -0.48
N MET A 18 4.30 -3.29 -1.32
CA MET A 18 5.46 -2.52 -0.86
C MET A 18 5.05 -1.48 0.18
N GLY A 19 3.92 -0.80 -0.06
CA GLY A 19 3.40 0.18 0.89
C GLY A 19 3.13 -0.44 2.24
N GLU A 20 2.45 -1.58 2.26
CA GLU A 20 2.16 -2.27 3.51
C GLU A 20 3.45 -2.68 4.24
N ALA A 21 4.39 -3.29 3.53
CA ALA A 21 5.63 -3.77 4.14
C ALA A 21 6.47 -2.62 4.67
N LEU A 22 6.61 -1.56 3.89
CA LEU A 22 7.42 -0.41 4.26
C LEU A 22 6.80 0.36 5.41
N ALA A 23 5.47 0.49 5.42
CA ALA A 23 4.79 1.17 6.52
C ALA A 23 4.94 0.39 7.82
N ARG A 24 4.81 -0.94 7.77
CA ARG A 24 5.06 -1.76 8.96
C ARG A 24 6.48 -1.58 9.46
N HIS A 25 7.42 -1.54 8.54
CA HIS A 25 8.83 -1.43 8.90
C HIS A 25 9.14 -0.09 9.59
N HIS A 26 8.66 1.01 9.01
CA HIS A 26 9.03 2.34 9.49
C HIS A 26 8.14 2.85 10.62
N TRP A 27 6.89 2.41 10.69
CA TRP A 27 5.95 2.91 11.69
C TRP A 27 5.74 1.93 12.83
N ASN A 28 6.12 0.67 12.65
CA ASN A 28 5.95 -0.39 13.65
C ASN A 28 4.52 -0.43 14.18
N ASP A 29 4.35 -0.30 15.49
CA ASP A 29 3.04 -0.38 16.13
C ASP A 29 2.27 0.94 16.11
N ALA A 30 2.84 2.00 15.52
CA ALA A 30 2.18 3.30 15.50
C ALA A 30 0.99 3.34 14.52
N LEU A 31 0.95 2.44 13.55
CA LEU A 31 -0.13 2.35 12.58
C LEU A 31 -0.59 0.90 12.43
N GLU A 32 -1.86 0.74 12.11
CA GLU A 32 -2.36 -0.52 11.57
C GLU A 32 -2.36 -0.39 10.06
N VAL A 33 -1.72 -1.31 9.36
CA VAL A 33 -1.60 -1.22 7.92
C VAL A 33 -2.07 -2.50 7.24
N ALA A 34 -2.62 -2.32 6.06
CA ALA A 34 -3.04 -3.42 5.20
C ALA A 34 -2.92 -2.98 3.76
N SER A 35 -3.14 -3.91 2.86
CA SER A 35 -3.16 -3.60 1.43
C SER A 35 -4.20 -4.44 0.73
N ALA A 36 -4.65 -3.99 -0.44
CA ALA A 36 -5.63 -4.72 -1.25
C ALA A 36 -5.55 -4.23 -2.68
N GLY A 37 -6.18 -4.96 -3.59
CA GLY A 37 -6.20 -4.59 -4.99
C GLY A 37 -7.59 -4.61 -5.59
N LEU A 38 -7.76 -3.91 -6.70
CA LEU A 38 -9.03 -3.94 -7.43
C LEU A 38 -9.28 -5.30 -8.05
N SER A 39 -8.20 -5.96 -8.50
CA SER A 39 -8.28 -7.27 -9.11
C SER A 39 -7.04 -8.05 -8.66
N ALA A 40 -7.15 -8.72 -7.53
CA ALA A 40 -6.01 -9.36 -6.89
C ALA A 40 -5.35 -10.36 -7.83
N LEU A 41 -4.02 -10.24 -7.96
CA LEU A 41 -3.24 -11.15 -8.80
C LEU A 41 -3.22 -12.57 -8.22
N GLY A 42 -3.31 -12.68 -6.90
CA GLY A 42 -3.34 -13.98 -6.23
C GLY A 42 -2.00 -14.46 -5.73
N TYR A 43 -0.92 -13.77 -6.08
CA TYR A 43 0.40 -14.09 -5.55
C TYR A 43 1.25 -12.82 -5.55
N VAL A 44 2.32 -12.83 -4.76
CA VAL A 44 3.26 -11.73 -4.69
C VAL A 44 4.49 -12.12 -5.52
N PRO A 45 4.80 -11.37 -6.60
CA PRO A 45 5.96 -11.70 -7.43
C PRO A 45 7.25 -11.71 -6.63
N GLY A 46 8.18 -12.58 -7.03
CA GLY A 46 9.47 -12.66 -6.35
C GLY A 46 10.25 -11.37 -6.39
N GLU A 47 10.09 -10.59 -7.46
CA GLU A 47 10.74 -9.26 -7.54
C GLU A 47 10.31 -8.35 -6.40
N THR A 48 9.01 -8.38 -6.05
CA THR A 48 8.50 -7.55 -4.96
C THR A 48 9.19 -7.89 -3.64
N THR A 49 9.23 -9.18 -3.30
CA THR A 49 9.85 -9.59 -2.05
C THR A 49 11.35 -9.38 -2.07
N SER A 50 11.99 -9.64 -3.22
CA SER A 50 13.44 -9.46 -3.35
C SER A 50 13.87 -8.04 -3.08
N VAL A 51 13.20 -7.04 -3.68
CA VAL A 51 13.62 -5.67 -3.51
C VAL A 51 13.34 -5.15 -2.10
N LEU A 52 12.33 -5.67 -1.43
CA LEU A 52 12.08 -5.33 -0.03
C LEU A 52 13.17 -5.92 0.86
N GLU A 53 13.53 -7.17 0.62
CA GLU A 53 14.55 -7.83 1.42
C GLU A 53 15.93 -7.22 1.22
N GLU A 54 16.20 -6.64 0.03
CA GLU A 54 17.46 -5.93 -0.22
C GLU A 54 17.73 -4.86 0.80
N ILE A 55 16.70 -4.21 1.31
CA ILE A 55 16.86 -3.11 2.27
C ILE A 55 16.43 -3.50 3.68
N GLY A 56 16.35 -4.81 3.95
CA GLY A 56 16.10 -5.31 5.29
C GLY A 56 14.65 -5.25 5.75
N VAL A 57 13.72 -5.11 4.82
CA VAL A 57 12.29 -5.04 5.15
C VAL A 57 11.70 -6.43 5.10
N SER A 58 11.03 -6.84 6.19
CA SER A 58 10.43 -8.15 6.28
C SER A 58 9.28 -8.32 5.28
N THR A 59 9.22 -9.49 4.67
CA THR A 59 8.14 -9.85 3.76
C THR A 59 7.20 -10.88 4.37
N HIS A 60 7.35 -11.14 5.66
CA HIS A 60 6.54 -12.13 6.36
C HIS A 60 5.07 -11.72 6.36
N GLY A 61 4.21 -12.66 5.99
CA GLY A 61 2.76 -12.45 6.06
C GLY A 61 2.17 -11.69 4.88
N LEU A 62 2.98 -11.29 3.91
CA LEU A 62 2.45 -10.60 2.74
C LEU A 62 1.75 -11.59 1.81
N TYR A 63 0.55 -11.23 1.35
CA TYR A 63 -0.16 -12.02 0.35
C TYR A 63 -1.09 -11.11 -0.43
N SER A 64 -1.39 -11.51 -1.66
CA SER A 64 -2.24 -10.73 -2.57
C SER A 64 -3.72 -10.97 -2.25
N LYS A 65 -4.48 -9.89 -2.10
CA LYS A 65 -5.90 -9.97 -1.77
C LYS A 65 -6.67 -8.83 -2.39
N GLY A 66 -7.97 -9.01 -2.54
CA GLY A 66 -8.85 -8.02 -3.15
C GLY A 66 -9.55 -7.15 -2.11
N LEU A 67 -10.17 -6.07 -2.59
CA LEU A 67 -10.90 -5.15 -1.72
C LEU A 67 -12.03 -5.85 -0.96
N ALA A 68 -12.61 -6.89 -1.54
CA ALA A 68 -13.69 -7.61 -0.88
C ALA A 68 -13.23 -8.33 0.39
N GLU A 69 -11.93 -8.53 0.55
CA GLU A 69 -11.40 -9.23 1.71
C GLU A 69 -11.06 -8.30 2.87
N VAL A 70 -11.26 -7.00 2.71
CA VAL A 70 -10.99 -6.03 3.78
C VAL A 70 -12.25 -5.24 4.08
N GLU A 71 -12.32 -4.74 5.30
CA GLU A 71 -13.44 -3.90 5.75
C GLU A 71 -13.07 -2.44 5.53
N LEU A 72 -13.55 -1.86 4.43
CA LEU A 72 -13.17 -0.49 4.06
C LEU A 72 -13.52 0.52 5.15
N ASP A 73 -14.63 0.31 5.86
CA ASP A 73 -15.04 1.23 6.92
C ASP A 73 -14.07 1.29 8.09
N ASN A 74 -13.19 0.30 8.22
CA ASN A 74 -12.26 0.25 9.35
C ASN A 74 -11.01 1.11 9.13
N PHE A 75 -10.87 1.72 7.96
CA PHE A 75 -9.65 2.46 7.65
C PHE A 75 -9.88 3.96 7.77
N ASP A 76 -8.92 4.62 8.42
CA ASP A 76 -8.91 6.07 8.53
C ASP A 76 -8.41 6.72 7.24
N LEU A 77 -7.53 6.02 6.54
CA LEU A 77 -6.85 6.56 5.39
C LEU A 77 -6.68 5.47 4.35
N ILE A 78 -7.09 5.76 3.11
CA ILE A 78 -6.86 4.85 1.98
C ILE A 78 -5.93 5.54 1.02
N LEU A 79 -4.78 4.92 0.75
CA LEU A 79 -3.81 5.44 -0.19
C LEU A 79 -4.02 4.77 -1.54
N ASP A 80 -4.52 5.56 -2.48
CA ASP A 80 -4.80 5.13 -3.84
C ASP A 80 -3.55 5.34 -4.68
N LEU A 81 -2.85 4.25 -4.97
CA LEU A 81 -1.58 4.30 -5.70
C LEU A 81 -1.76 4.18 -7.20
N LEU A 82 -3.00 4.10 -7.66
CA LEU A 82 -3.30 4.00 -9.08
C LEU A 82 -4.15 5.20 -9.49
N GLU A 83 -4.52 5.28 -10.77
CA GLU A 83 -5.24 6.45 -11.28
C GLU A 83 -6.76 6.28 -11.27
N TYR A 84 -7.27 5.32 -10.52
CA TYR A 84 -8.70 5.10 -10.42
C TYR A 84 -9.28 5.87 -9.23
N PRO A 85 -10.40 6.58 -9.40
CA PRO A 85 -10.98 7.34 -8.29
C PRO A 85 -11.67 6.40 -7.31
N LEU A 86 -10.93 5.91 -6.33
CA LEU A 86 -11.42 4.93 -5.36
C LEU A 86 -12.62 5.45 -4.56
N GLU A 87 -12.83 6.76 -4.49
CA GLU A 87 -14.00 7.31 -3.83
C GLU A 87 -15.30 6.70 -4.35
N ARG A 88 -15.31 6.32 -5.62
CA ARG A 88 -16.50 5.74 -6.23
C ARG A 88 -16.81 4.35 -5.69
N LEU A 89 -15.84 3.70 -5.08
CA LEU A 89 -16.00 2.34 -4.54
C LEU A 89 -16.26 2.32 -3.05
N MET A 90 -16.16 3.48 -2.40
CA MET A 90 -16.34 3.52 -0.95
C MET A 90 -17.80 3.37 -0.58
N PRO A 91 -18.10 2.59 0.47
CA PRO A 91 -19.48 2.50 0.94
C PRO A 91 -19.92 3.83 1.54
N PRO A 92 -21.23 4.12 1.56
CA PRO A 92 -21.71 5.38 2.14
C PRO A 92 -21.30 5.58 3.60
N SER A 93 -21.03 4.48 4.30
CA SER A 93 -20.61 4.51 5.70
C SER A 93 -19.16 4.90 5.90
N PHE A 94 -18.36 4.91 4.83
CA PHE A 94 -16.93 5.22 4.94
C PHE A 94 -16.73 6.66 5.39
N LYS A 95 -15.96 6.85 6.46
CA LYS A 95 -15.71 8.16 7.04
C LYS A 95 -14.26 8.61 6.96
N GLY A 96 -13.41 7.78 6.36
CA GLY A 96 -12.00 8.12 6.23
C GLY A 96 -11.72 9.04 5.06
N LYS A 97 -10.46 9.12 4.69
CA LYS A 97 -9.99 9.91 3.55
C LYS A 97 -9.36 9.01 2.52
N VAL A 98 -9.54 9.37 1.24
CA VAL A 98 -8.80 8.73 0.14
C VAL A 98 -7.76 9.74 -0.34
N ILE A 99 -6.50 9.34 -0.30
CA ILE A 99 -5.39 10.15 -0.78
C ILE A 99 -4.89 9.53 -2.07
N HIS A 100 -4.86 10.32 -3.13
CA HIS A 100 -4.41 9.84 -4.43
C HIS A 100 -2.92 10.10 -4.59
N TRP A 101 -2.20 9.04 -4.95
CA TRP A 101 -0.78 9.13 -5.07
C TRP A 101 -0.27 8.17 -6.12
N HIS A 102 -0.37 8.60 -7.35
CA HIS A 102 -0.03 7.73 -8.47
C HIS A 102 1.43 7.29 -8.42
N VAL A 103 1.63 5.98 -8.48
CA VAL A 103 2.95 5.37 -8.55
C VAL A 103 2.94 4.43 -9.74
N MET A 104 3.96 4.52 -10.59
CA MET A 104 4.05 3.67 -11.77
C MET A 104 4.11 2.20 -11.39
N ASP A 105 3.35 1.36 -12.11
CA ASP A 105 3.29 -0.07 -11.85
C ASP A 105 4.55 -0.74 -12.44
N PRO A 106 5.38 -1.42 -11.62
CA PRO A 106 6.57 -2.08 -12.13
C PRO A 106 6.32 -3.48 -12.66
N PHE A 107 5.08 -3.97 -12.61
CA PHE A 107 4.76 -5.33 -12.98
C PHE A 107 5.20 -5.59 -14.43
N SER A 108 5.87 -6.70 -14.66
CA SER A 108 6.43 -7.10 -15.96
C SER A 108 7.61 -6.23 -16.42
N GLU A 109 8.08 -5.32 -15.55
CA GLU A 109 9.23 -4.50 -15.85
C GLU A 109 10.49 -5.11 -15.25
N SER A 110 11.61 -4.38 -15.36
CA SER A 110 12.89 -4.86 -14.85
C SER A 110 12.95 -4.84 -13.33
N LEU A 111 13.90 -5.57 -12.77
CA LEU A 111 14.14 -5.53 -11.33
C LEU A 111 14.47 -4.09 -10.87
N GLU A 112 15.17 -3.35 -11.73
CA GLU A 112 15.49 -1.96 -11.42
C GLU A 112 14.22 -1.12 -11.30
N ALA A 113 13.21 -1.37 -12.15
CA ALA A 113 11.94 -0.68 -12.03
C ALA A 113 11.27 -0.99 -10.69
N PHE A 114 11.36 -2.22 -10.21
CA PHE A 114 10.85 -2.58 -8.89
C PHE A 114 11.60 -1.84 -7.79
N ARG A 115 12.91 -1.67 -7.92
CA ARG A 115 13.69 -0.92 -6.94
C ARG A 115 13.29 0.55 -6.91
N GLN A 116 13.07 1.15 -8.08
CA GLN A 116 12.66 2.55 -8.15
C GLN A 116 11.27 2.75 -7.54
N THR A 117 10.37 1.81 -7.79
CA THR A 117 9.03 1.85 -7.20
C THR A 117 9.14 1.73 -5.68
N ARG A 118 9.93 0.78 -5.19
CA ARG A 118 10.18 0.61 -3.76
C ARG A 118 10.69 1.91 -3.13
N ASP A 119 11.68 2.54 -3.77
CA ASP A 119 12.28 3.74 -3.21
C ASP A 119 11.30 4.90 -3.18
N THR A 120 10.47 5.04 -4.22
CA THR A 120 9.42 6.04 -4.25
C THR A 120 8.42 5.82 -3.12
N ILE A 121 7.97 4.59 -2.95
CA ILE A 121 6.99 4.29 -1.90
C ILE A 121 7.60 4.46 -0.52
N GLU A 122 8.88 4.11 -0.36
CA GLU A 122 9.55 4.34 0.92
C GLU A 122 9.58 5.83 1.27
N TRP A 123 9.93 6.67 0.30
CA TRP A 123 9.91 8.12 0.52
C TRP A 123 8.52 8.59 0.94
N LEU A 124 7.50 8.07 0.29
CA LEU A 124 6.12 8.42 0.60
C LEU A 124 5.75 8.02 2.03
N VAL A 125 6.11 6.83 2.43
CA VAL A 125 5.79 6.30 3.75
C VAL A 125 6.51 7.08 4.86
N THR A 126 7.75 7.50 4.60
CA THR A 126 8.55 8.19 5.61
C THR A 126 8.34 9.70 5.60
N GLU A 127 8.11 10.30 4.44
CA GLU A 127 8.08 11.77 4.32
C GLU A 127 6.69 12.35 4.10
N GLN A 128 5.79 11.62 3.46
CA GLN A 128 4.46 12.16 3.17
C GLN A 128 3.38 11.62 4.10
N LEU A 129 3.44 10.34 4.40
CA LEU A 129 2.43 9.71 5.27
C LEU A 129 2.28 10.43 6.61
N PRO A 130 3.36 10.90 7.26
CA PRO A 130 3.19 11.61 8.52
C PRO A 130 2.28 12.83 8.42
N LYS A 131 2.30 13.53 7.28
CA LYS A 131 1.47 14.72 7.09
C LYS A 131 -0.01 14.36 7.08
N TRP A 132 -0.34 13.19 6.57
CA TRP A 132 -1.74 12.76 6.46
C TRP A 132 -2.23 12.09 7.73
N VAL A 133 -1.35 11.43 8.45
CA VAL A 133 -1.71 10.73 9.69
C VAL A 133 -1.80 11.72 10.85
N ASP A 134 -0.84 12.61 10.97
CA ASP A 134 -0.74 13.52 12.13
C ASP A 134 -1.25 14.90 11.83
N GLY A 135 -1.23 15.34 10.60
CA GLY A 135 -1.53 16.70 10.23
C GLY A 135 -2.99 17.01 10.08
N GLU A 136 -3.85 16.02 9.99
CA GLU A 136 -5.24 16.19 9.72
C GLU A 136 -5.58 17.08 8.61
#